data_e61b01c1d4a6576f28a79b23e1ac33b8
#
_entry.id   e61b01c1d4a6576f28a79b23e1ac33b8
#
_cell.length_a   1.000
_cell.length_b   1.000
_cell.length_c   1.000
_cell.angle_alpha   90.00
_cell.angle_beta   90.00
_cell.angle_gamma   90.00
#
_symmetry.space_group_name_H-M   'P 1'
#
loop_
_entity.id
_entity.type
_entity.pdbx_description
1 polymer ?
#
loop_
_entity_poly.entity_id
_entity_poly.type
_entity_poly.pdbx_seq_one_letter_code
_entity_poly.pdbx_strand_id
1 'polypeptide(L)'
;MSTVTLSKEAPYVDLNDGLVLAQAVVDTMRDPLLVLDHDLRVIAAGRSFCQTFRLVREDVRGHLLYEIDGGQWDIPELRELLEAISNGQSAIEGYEVEREFPTIGHRIMLLNARKVFYEAGAHRSVLLALEDVTDPRAVERQVQDLMREKDMLLEEIQHRVANSLQIVASILILKARAVQSEETRLQLEDAHRRVLSIAAVQKHLHVSGGGKPIEVSDYLVKLCETLAQSMIGDSRPISLTVEADAGAMTSHDAVNVGLIVTELVMNALKHAFPAMKRGAEIIVSYRVGGRGWKLAVSDNGLGRPDVVGSNAKSGLGTNLVKALTRQLDAVVDIVSGMHGTVVSVTHATFEAKAHATNRLLPG
;
A
#
# COMPACT_ATOMS: atom_id res chain seq x y z
N MET A 1 11.66 5.78 -79.97
CA MET A 1 11.56 5.18 -78.70
C MET A 1 12.87 5.37 -77.95
N SER A 2 12.97 6.42 -77.14
CA SER A 2 14.22 6.76 -76.43
C SER A 2 14.09 6.31 -75.01
N THR A 3 14.93 5.36 -74.60
CA THR A 3 15.01 4.81 -73.27
C THR A 3 15.81 5.76 -72.38
N VAL A 4 15.17 6.40 -71.42
CA VAL A 4 15.82 7.19 -70.39
C VAL A 4 16.26 6.24 -69.28
N THR A 5 17.58 6.06 -69.18
CA THR A 5 18.19 5.33 -68.06
C THR A 5 18.37 6.29 -66.90
N LEU A 6 17.55 6.17 -65.83
CA LEU A 6 17.76 6.88 -64.58
C LEU A 6 18.88 6.17 -63.79
N SER A 7 20.06 6.77 -63.80
CA SER A 7 21.11 6.37 -62.86
C SER A 7 20.73 6.81 -61.47
N LYS A 8 20.55 5.84 -60.60
CA LYS A 8 20.35 6.05 -59.16
C LYS A 8 21.72 6.28 -58.53
N GLU A 9 22.19 7.53 -58.56
CA GLU A 9 23.29 7.94 -57.69
C GLU A 9 22.79 7.99 -56.26
N ALA A 10 23.27 7.09 -55.43
CA ALA A 10 23.11 7.21 -53.98
C ALA A 10 23.92 8.43 -53.54
N PRO A 11 23.36 9.30 -52.67
CA PRO A 11 24.12 10.43 -52.18
C PRO A 11 25.30 9.91 -51.35
N TYR A 12 26.52 10.13 -51.83
CA TYR A 12 27.72 10.00 -51.00
C TYR A 12 27.61 11.04 -49.89
N VAL A 13 27.21 10.61 -48.69
CA VAL A 13 27.38 11.41 -47.47
C VAL A 13 28.87 11.35 -47.15
N ASP A 14 29.56 12.47 -47.38
CA ASP A 14 30.98 12.61 -47.05
C ASP A 14 31.14 12.31 -45.54
N LEU A 15 32.20 11.59 -45.16
CA LEU A 15 32.51 11.27 -43.77
C LEU A 15 32.55 12.53 -42.88
N ASN A 16 32.94 13.68 -43.47
CA ASN A 16 32.88 14.98 -42.81
C ASN A 16 31.45 15.45 -42.53
N ASP A 17 30.51 15.23 -43.45
CA ASP A 17 29.11 15.63 -43.29
C ASP A 17 28.44 14.79 -42.18
N GLY A 18 28.78 13.52 -42.07
CA GLY A 18 28.31 12.64 -40.99
C GLY A 18 28.79 13.08 -39.61
N LEU A 19 30.04 13.50 -39.48
CA LEU A 19 30.60 14.03 -38.24
C LEU A 19 30.00 15.38 -37.86
N VAL A 20 29.74 16.27 -38.81
CA VAL A 20 29.08 17.54 -38.57
C VAL A 20 27.65 17.35 -38.12
N LEU A 21 26.91 16.42 -38.74
CA LEU A 21 25.55 16.10 -38.35
C LEU A 21 25.50 15.47 -36.95
N ALA A 22 26.37 14.51 -36.64
CA ALA A 22 26.47 13.91 -35.33
C ALA A 22 26.76 14.95 -34.23
N GLN A 23 27.68 15.87 -34.49
CA GLN A 23 28.01 16.97 -33.58
C GLN A 23 26.80 17.91 -33.40
N ALA A 24 26.09 18.26 -34.47
CA ALA A 24 24.90 19.12 -34.37
C ALA A 24 23.78 18.48 -33.55
N VAL A 25 23.55 17.17 -33.69
CA VAL A 25 22.57 16.41 -32.90
C VAL A 25 22.96 16.40 -31.42
N VAL A 26 24.21 16.07 -31.13
CA VAL A 26 24.75 16.02 -29.78
C VAL A 26 24.71 17.39 -29.08
N ASP A 27 24.95 18.49 -29.85
CA ASP A 27 24.91 19.86 -29.34
C ASP A 27 23.49 20.39 -29.07
N THR A 28 22.45 19.79 -29.65
CA THR A 28 21.05 20.18 -29.41
C THR A 28 20.43 19.45 -28.22
N MET A 29 21.04 18.37 -27.77
CA MET A 29 20.57 17.61 -26.62
C MET A 29 20.78 18.40 -25.32
N ARG A 30 19.78 18.34 -24.42
CA ARG A 30 19.83 18.98 -23.09
C ARG A 30 20.71 18.19 -22.13
N ASP A 31 20.65 16.87 -22.23
CA ASP A 31 21.43 16.00 -21.37
C ASP A 31 22.88 15.92 -21.85
N PRO A 32 23.84 15.87 -20.92
CA PRO A 32 25.24 15.63 -21.24
C PRO A 32 25.41 14.35 -22.05
N LEU A 33 26.04 14.45 -23.20
CA LEU A 33 26.19 13.36 -24.16
C LEU A 33 27.61 13.29 -24.70
N LEU A 34 28.15 12.06 -24.77
CA LEU A 34 29.41 11.74 -25.40
C LEU A 34 29.22 10.68 -26.50
N VAL A 35 29.98 10.80 -27.57
CA VAL A 35 30.13 9.73 -28.55
C VAL A 35 31.56 9.19 -28.42
N LEU A 36 31.68 7.90 -28.17
CA LEU A 36 32.99 7.22 -27.99
C LEU A 36 33.24 6.28 -29.17
N ASP A 37 34.49 6.09 -29.50
CA ASP A 37 34.92 5.05 -30.44
C ASP A 37 35.01 3.67 -29.78
N HIS A 38 35.51 2.66 -30.49
CA HIS A 38 35.66 1.30 -30.02
C HIS A 38 36.69 1.15 -28.86
N ASP A 39 37.64 2.09 -28.77
CA ASP A 39 38.66 2.18 -27.73
C ASP A 39 38.21 3.11 -26.58
N LEU A 40 36.95 3.54 -26.56
CA LEU A 40 36.37 4.46 -25.60
C LEU A 40 37.00 5.87 -25.59
N ARG A 41 37.58 6.29 -26.74
CA ARG A 41 38.03 7.68 -26.95
C ARG A 41 36.86 8.54 -27.39
N VAL A 42 36.83 9.78 -26.92
CA VAL A 42 35.76 10.72 -27.25
C VAL A 42 35.88 11.22 -28.69
N ILE A 43 34.92 10.82 -29.52
CA ILE A 43 34.77 11.34 -30.90
C ILE A 43 34.09 12.70 -30.86
N ALA A 44 33.02 12.82 -30.11
CA ALA A 44 32.25 14.04 -29.99
C ALA A 44 31.73 14.22 -28.54
N ALA A 45 31.76 15.45 -28.07
CA ALA A 45 31.19 15.85 -26.78
C ALA A 45 30.11 16.92 -27.01
N GLY A 46 28.95 16.70 -26.38
CA GLY A 46 27.84 17.64 -26.43
C GLY A 46 28.14 18.94 -25.70
N ARG A 47 27.50 20.02 -26.12
CA ARG A 47 27.61 21.31 -25.45
C ARG A 47 27.21 21.18 -23.97
N SER A 48 26.14 20.47 -23.68
CA SER A 48 25.65 20.24 -22.32
C SER A 48 26.70 19.52 -21.48
N PHE A 49 27.41 18.51 -22.01
CA PHE A 49 28.49 17.83 -21.29
C PHE A 49 29.59 18.80 -20.89
N CYS A 50 30.11 19.58 -21.88
CA CYS A 50 31.17 20.55 -21.62
C CYS A 50 30.74 21.63 -20.62
N GLN A 51 29.48 22.08 -20.67
CA GLN A 51 28.96 23.09 -19.75
C GLN A 51 28.77 22.51 -18.31
N THR A 52 28.21 21.34 -18.21
CA THR A 52 27.98 20.68 -16.91
C THR A 52 29.28 20.43 -16.17
N PHE A 53 30.29 19.87 -16.85
CA PHE A 53 31.59 19.53 -16.24
C PHE A 53 32.62 20.65 -16.32
N ARG A 54 32.25 21.84 -16.93
CA ARG A 54 33.13 23.00 -17.12
C ARG A 54 34.41 22.67 -17.87
N LEU A 55 34.29 21.80 -18.85
CA LEU A 55 35.41 21.35 -19.69
C LEU A 55 35.44 22.08 -21.04
N VAL A 56 36.62 22.22 -21.58
CA VAL A 56 36.81 22.73 -22.94
C VAL A 56 36.73 21.55 -23.88
N ARG A 57 36.02 21.70 -25.02
CA ARG A 57 35.77 20.61 -25.97
C ARG A 57 37.06 20.02 -26.54
N GLU A 58 38.03 20.88 -26.76
CA GLU A 58 39.37 20.54 -27.29
C GLU A 58 40.12 19.60 -26.33
N ASP A 59 39.92 19.75 -25.03
CA ASP A 59 40.57 18.92 -24.00
C ASP A 59 39.87 17.58 -23.78
N VAL A 60 38.66 17.44 -24.32
CA VAL A 60 37.86 16.21 -24.18
C VAL A 60 37.99 15.33 -25.44
N ARG A 61 37.97 15.93 -26.61
CA ARG A 61 37.97 15.21 -27.89
C ARG A 61 39.30 14.49 -28.13
N GLY A 62 39.20 13.21 -28.50
CA GLY A 62 40.36 12.34 -28.77
C GLY A 62 40.99 11.71 -27.55
N HIS A 63 40.61 12.14 -26.32
CA HIS A 63 41.10 11.55 -25.08
C HIS A 63 40.25 10.33 -24.68
N LEU A 64 40.83 9.41 -23.92
CA LEU A 64 40.09 8.30 -23.32
C LEU A 64 39.08 8.86 -22.29
N LEU A 65 37.88 8.29 -22.24
CA LEU A 65 36.86 8.66 -21.25
C LEU A 65 37.45 8.67 -19.84
N TYR A 66 38.29 7.72 -19.51
CA TYR A 66 38.89 7.57 -18.20
C TYR A 66 39.97 8.59 -17.83
N GLU A 67 40.48 9.35 -18.84
CA GLU A 67 41.53 10.36 -18.64
C GLU A 67 40.95 11.79 -18.56
N ILE A 68 39.72 11.99 -19.01
CA ILE A 68 39.08 13.30 -18.94
C ILE A 68 38.70 13.69 -17.54
N ASP A 69 38.59 14.99 -17.27
CA ASP A 69 38.22 15.55 -15.98
C ASP A 69 39.08 15.02 -14.80
N GLY A 70 40.39 14.90 -15.02
CA GLY A 70 41.34 14.42 -14.02
C GLY A 70 41.14 12.95 -13.60
N GLY A 71 40.58 12.12 -14.49
CA GLY A 71 40.35 10.70 -14.21
C GLY A 71 39.11 10.37 -13.39
N GLN A 72 38.15 11.31 -13.32
CA GLN A 72 36.91 11.11 -12.55
C GLN A 72 36.05 9.95 -13.07
N TRP A 73 36.17 9.64 -14.35
CA TRP A 73 35.44 8.55 -15.02
C TRP A 73 36.18 7.21 -15.00
N ASP A 74 37.36 7.14 -14.37
CA ASP A 74 38.08 5.88 -14.20
C ASP A 74 37.50 5.09 -13.02
N ILE A 75 36.34 4.50 -13.27
CA ILE A 75 35.58 3.67 -12.35
C ILE A 75 35.71 2.23 -12.84
N PRO A 76 36.25 1.28 -12.06
CA PRO A 76 36.48 -0.09 -12.52
C PRO A 76 35.25 -0.75 -13.10
N GLU A 77 34.11 -0.63 -12.42
CA GLU A 77 32.84 -1.21 -12.85
C GLU A 77 32.31 -0.57 -14.15
N LEU A 78 32.47 0.75 -14.32
CA LEU A 78 32.12 1.44 -15.55
C LEU A 78 33.03 1.04 -16.71
N ARG A 79 34.32 0.83 -16.43
CA ARG A 79 35.28 0.33 -17.42
C ARG A 79 34.85 -1.05 -17.92
N GLU A 80 34.60 -2.01 -17.02
CA GLU A 80 34.15 -3.35 -17.37
C GLU A 80 32.83 -3.31 -18.19
N LEU A 81 31.87 -2.51 -17.78
CA LEU A 81 30.58 -2.40 -18.46
C LEU A 81 30.72 -1.78 -19.87
N LEU A 82 31.50 -0.70 -20.04
CA LEU A 82 31.71 -0.07 -21.34
C LEU A 82 32.54 -0.96 -22.29
N GLU A 83 33.53 -1.70 -21.77
CA GLU A 83 34.28 -2.70 -22.52
C GLU A 83 33.37 -3.86 -22.96
N ALA A 84 32.44 -4.30 -22.12
CA ALA A 84 31.46 -5.33 -22.47
C ALA A 84 30.53 -4.87 -23.62
N ILE A 85 30.13 -3.58 -23.64
CA ILE A 85 29.39 -2.98 -24.76
C ILE A 85 30.26 -2.99 -26.02
N SER A 86 31.52 -2.60 -25.89
CA SER A 86 32.46 -2.62 -27.01
C SER A 86 32.60 -4.01 -27.64
N ASN A 87 32.60 -5.04 -26.79
CA ASN A 87 32.82 -6.44 -27.13
C ASN A 87 31.57 -7.25 -27.51
N GLY A 88 30.36 -6.68 -27.45
CA GLY A 88 29.18 -7.40 -27.95
C GLY A 88 27.83 -7.12 -27.27
N GLN A 89 27.79 -6.55 -26.09
CA GLN A 89 26.53 -6.12 -25.47
C GLN A 89 25.93 -4.92 -26.23
N SER A 90 24.59 -4.79 -26.23
CA SER A 90 23.89 -3.78 -27.03
C SER A 90 23.72 -2.47 -26.29
N ALA A 91 23.51 -2.49 -24.96
CA ALA A 91 23.27 -1.29 -24.16
C ALA A 91 23.53 -1.53 -22.66
N ILE A 92 23.84 -0.44 -21.95
CA ILE A 92 23.73 -0.32 -20.47
C ILE A 92 22.66 0.74 -20.24
N GLU A 93 21.74 0.48 -19.34
CA GLU A 93 20.70 1.44 -18.95
C GLU A 93 20.67 1.58 -17.42
N GLY A 94 20.56 2.82 -16.95
CA GLY A 94 20.36 3.11 -15.55
C GLY A 94 21.56 2.84 -14.62
N TYR A 95 22.80 2.90 -15.14
CA TYR A 95 23.97 2.76 -14.27
C TYR A 95 24.22 4.05 -13.49
N GLU A 96 24.13 3.97 -12.16
CA GLU A 96 24.23 5.12 -11.26
C GLU A 96 25.69 5.28 -10.78
N VAL A 97 26.23 6.50 -10.90
CA VAL A 97 27.55 6.90 -10.41
C VAL A 97 27.39 8.02 -9.42
N GLU A 98 27.75 7.77 -8.17
CA GLU A 98 27.74 8.77 -7.10
C GLU A 98 29.18 9.16 -6.77
N ARG A 99 29.55 10.41 -7.01
CA ARG A 99 30.93 10.91 -6.82
C ARG A 99 31.01 12.38 -6.48
N GLU A 100 32.17 12.75 -5.92
CA GLU A 100 32.61 14.13 -5.76
C GLU A 100 33.39 14.55 -7.00
N PHE A 101 32.81 15.45 -7.79
CA PHE A 101 33.46 16.02 -8.98
C PHE A 101 34.17 17.33 -8.57
N PRO A 102 35.44 17.56 -8.98
CA PRO A 102 36.20 18.74 -8.55
C PRO A 102 35.54 20.08 -8.90
N THR A 103 34.80 20.12 -10.02
CA THR A 103 34.24 21.35 -10.57
C THR A 103 32.80 21.61 -10.19
N ILE A 104 32.03 20.56 -9.91
CA ILE A 104 30.57 20.65 -9.69
C ILE A 104 30.13 20.09 -8.34
N GLY A 105 31.09 19.56 -7.53
CA GLY A 105 30.81 18.99 -6.21
C GLY A 105 30.19 17.59 -6.28
N HIS A 106 29.57 17.19 -5.21
CA HIS A 106 28.90 15.89 -5.11
C HIS A 106 27.73 15.80 -6.10
N ARG A 107 27.74 14.75 -6.95
CA ARG A 107 26.69 14.48 -7.93
C ARG A 107 26.37 12.99 -8.00
N ILE A 108 25.11 12.72 -8.29
CA ILE A 108 24.61 11.40 -8.66
C ILE A 108 24.24 11.47 -10.14
N MET A 109 25.02 10.76 -10.98
CA MET A 109 24.82 10.71 -12.43
C MET A 109 24.23 9.38 -12.83
N LEU A 110 23.16 9.40 -13.61
CA LEU A 110 22.60 8.22 -14.24
C LEU A 110 23.17 8.09 -15.65
N LEU A 111 23.87 7.01 -15.93
CA LEU A 111 24.53 6.76 -17.20
C LEU A 111 23.73 5.75 -18.02
N ASN A 112 23.53 6.11 -19.28
CA ASN A 112 22.93 5.24 -20.29
C ASN A 112 23.89 5.15 -21.46
N ALA A 113 24.33 3.94 -21.81
CA ALA A 113 25.25 3.73 -22.91
C ALA A 113 24.67 2.75 -23.92
N ARG A 114 24.77 3.09 -25.21
CA ARG A 114 24.25 2.25 -26.29
C ARG A 114 25.23 2.21 -27.47
N LYS A 115 25.40 1.02 -28.04
CA LYS A 115 26.19 0.79 -29.24
C LYS A 115 25.44 1.29 -30.48
N VAL A 116 26.11 2.04 -31.32
CA VAL A 116 25.59 2.54 -32.60
C VAL A 116 26.43 1.95 -33.73
N PHE A 117 25.75 1.43 -34.76
CA PHE A 117 26.39 0.87 -35.95
C PHE A 117 26.18 1.82 -37.12
N TYR A 118 27.27 2.16 -37.84
CA TYR A 118 27.20 2.83 -39.10
C TYR A 118 27.23 1.81 -40.25
N GLU A 119 26.49 2.08 -41.34
CA GLU A 119 26.20 1.14 -42.46
C GLU A 119 27.42 0.60 -43.23
N ALA A 120 28.61 0.99 -42.95
CA ALA A 120 29.79 0.49 -43.63
C ALA A 120 30.57 -0.61 -42.86
N GLY A 121 30.01 -1.11 -41.74
CA GLY A 121 30.55 -2.30 -41.07
C GLY A 121 31.89 -2.17 -40.34
N ALA A 122 32.57 -1.01 -40.43
CA ALA A 122 33.93 -0.81 -39.94
C ALA A 122 34.00 0.06 -38.65
N HIS A 123 33.00 0.87 -38.35
CA HIS A 123 33.09 1.78 -37.20
C HIS A 123 31.95 1.55 -36.21
N ARG A 124 32.35 1.12 -35.04
CA ARG A 124 31.45 0.91 -33.86
C ARG A 124 31.64 2.12 -32.96
N SER A 125 30.57 2.80 -32.61
CA SER A 125 30.58 3.90 -31.64
C SER A 125 29.66 3.58 -30.45
N VAL A 126 30.00 4.10 -29.30
CA VAL A 126 29.16 4.05 -28.09
C VAL A 126 28.63 5.46 -27.84
N LEU A 127 27.33 5.56 -27.73
CA LEU A 127 26.65 6.76 -27.28
C LEU A 127 26.48 6.66 -25.75
N LEU A 128 27.05 7.62 -25.03
CA LEU A 128 26.97 7.70 -23.56
C LEU A 128 26.22 8.96 -23.19
N ALA A 129 25.03 8.80 -22.63
CA ALA A 129 24.22 9.86 -22.06
C ALA A 129 24.34 9.86 -20.52
N LEU A 130 24.39 11.07 -19.95
CA LEU A 130 24.52 11.28 -18.52
C LEU A 130 23.38 12.19 -18.07
N GLU A 131 22.71 11.83 -17.02
CA GLU A 131 21.64 12.62 -16.40
C GLU A 131 22.01 12.91 -14.94
N ASP A 132 21.99 14.19 -14.55
CA ASP A 132 22.18 14.58 -13.16
C ASP A 132 20.88 14.34 -12.39
N VAL A 133 20.87 13.31 -11.56
CA VAL A 133 19.72 12.91 -10.72
C VAL A 133 19.92 13.27 -9.24
N THR A 134 20.88 14.13 -8.93
CA THR A 134 21.22 14.52 -7.55
C THR A 134 20.02 15.09 -6.80
N ASP A 135 19.38 16.12 -7.36
CA ASP A 135 18.21 16.75 -6.73
C ASP A 135 16.98 15.81 -6.68
N PRO A 136 16.59 15.14 -7.78
CA PRO A 136 15.53 14.13 -7.73
C PRO A 136 15.75 13.06 -6.67
N ARG A 137 16.95 12.50 -6.55
CA ARG A 137 17.29 11.50 -5.54
C ARG A 137 17.26 12.03 -4.12
N ALA A 138 17.71 13.26 -3.91
CA ALA A 138 17.63 13.93 -2.60
C ALA A 138 16.17 14.10 -2.15
N VAL A 139 15.30 14.56 -3.05
CA VAL A 139 13.85 14.68 -2.78
C VAL A 139 13.22 13.33 -2.50
N GLU A 140 13.53 12.31 -3.28
CA GLU A 140 13.01 10.96 -3.09
C GLU A 140 13.39 10.38 -1.72
N ARG A 141 14.68 10.52 -1.33
CA ARG A 141 15.17 10.12 0.00
C ARG A 141 14.43 10.87 1.11
N GLN A 142 14.29 12.19 0.98
CA GLN A 142 13.58 13.01 1.95
C GLN A 142 12.11 12.60 2.11
N VAL A 143 11.41 12.32 1.01
CA VAL A 143 10.02 11.84 1.05
C VAL A 143 9.93 10.48 1.75
N GLN A 144 10.86 9.57 1.47
CA GLN A 144 10.90 8.26 2.13
C GLN A 144 11.15 8.39 3.63
N ASP A 145 12.06 9.26 4.05
CA ASP A 145 12.35 9.49 5.47
C ASP A 145 11.16 10.10 6.20
N LEU A 146 10.50 11.10 5.59
CA LEU A 146 9.27 11.69 6.13
C LEU A 146 8.12 10.66 6.23
N MET A 147 8.01 9.75 5.28
CA MET A 147 7.02 8.67 5.35
C MET A 147 7.31 7.72 6.52
N ARG A 148 8.58 7.34 6.72
CA ARG A 148 8.99 6.50 7.86
C ARG A 148 8.72 7.19 9.20
N GLU A 149 9.09 8.46 9.32
CA GLU A 149 8.84 9.25 10.52
C GLU A 149 7.33 9.35 10.82
N LYS A 150 6.53 9.66 9.80
CA LYS A 150 5.07 9.67 9.92
C LYS A 150 4.52 8.34 10.42
N ASP A 151 4.99 7.22 9.88
CA ASP A 151 4.51 5.90 10.27
C ASP A 151 4.88 5.58 11.73
N MET A 152 6.10 5.91 12.17
CA MET A 152 6.51 5.77 13.58
C MET A 152 5.67 6.63 14.53
N LEU A 153 5.38 7.89 14.15
CA LEU A 153 4.55 8.79 14.97
C LEU A 153 3.11 8.28 15.07
N LEU A 154 2.54 7.76 13.99
CA LEU A 154 1.21 7.15 14.01
C LEU A 154 1.17 5.94 14.94
N GLU A 155 2.20 5.12 14.93
CA GLU A 155 2.35 3.98 15.83
C GLU A 155 2.39 4.41 17.30
N GLU A 156 3.19 5.41 17.63
CA GLU A 156 3.27 5.93 18.99
C GLU A 156 1.94 6.51 19.48
N ILE A 157 1.26 7.29 18.63
CA ILE A 157 -0.06 7.87 18.97
C ILE A 157 -1.06 6.76 19.29
N GLN A 158 -1.12 5.72 18.48
CA GLN A 158 -2.06 4.63 18.68
C GLN A 158 -1.75 3.85 19.97
N HIS A 159 -0.47 3.58 20.26
CA HIS A 159 -0.08 2.98 21.55
C HIS A 159 -0.52 3.84 22.75
N ARG A 160 -0.35 5.17 22.63
CA ARG A 160 -0.80 6.10 23.67
C ARG A 160 -2.32 6.11 23.83
N VAL A 161 -3.06 6.04 22.71
CA VAL A 161 -4.54 5.93 22.75
C VAL A 161 -4.97 4.65 23.43
N ALA A 162 -4.39 3.49 23.09
CA ALA A 162 -4.71 2.22 23.72
C ALA A 162 -4.43 2.25 25.25
N ASN A 163 -3.28 2.79 25.65
CA ASN A 163 -2.93 2.96 27.07
C ASN A 163 -3.92 3.88 27.81
N SER A 164 -4.32 4.99 27.18
CA SER A 164 -5.28 5.93 27.75
C SER A 164 -6.65 5.28 27.94
N LEU A 165 -7.10 4.47 26.98
CA LEU A 165 -8.34 3.71 27.08
C LEU A 165 -8.30 2.68 28.21
N GLN A 166 -7.16 2.01 28.44
CA GLN A 166 -6.98 1.09 29.58
C GLN A 166 -7.09 1.80 30.93
N ILE A 167 -6.54 3.02 31.04
CA ILE A 167 -6.66 3.83 32.25
C ILE A 167 -8.13 4.21 32.49
N VAL A 168 -8.84 4.67 31.44
CA VAL A 168 -10.27 4.99 31.53
C VAL A 168 -11.08 3.76 31.97
N ALA A 169 -10.81 2.60 31.37
CA ALA A 169 -11.45 1.34 31.77
C ALA A 169 -11.21 1.02 33.25
N SER A 170 -9.98 1.19 33.74
CA SER A 170 -9.63 0.95 35.14
C SER A 170 -10.37 1.90 36.08
N ILE A 171 -10.52 3.17 35.72
CA ILE A 171 -11.30 4.14 36.50
C ILE A 171 -12.77 3.75 36.56
N LEU A 172 -13.37 3.32 35.46
CA LEU A 172 -14.77 2.90 35.38
C LEU A 172 -15.04 1.71 36.32
N ILE A 173 -14.22 0.67 36.30
CA ILE A 173 -14.40 -0.50 37.17
C ILE A 173 -14.19 -0.17 38.63
N LEU A 174 -13.23 0.72 38.97
CA LEU A 174 -13.05 1.18 40.33
C LEU A 174 -14.27 1.97 40.85
N LYS A 175 -14.83 2.83 39.99
CA LYS A 175 -16.07 3.56 40.31
C LYS A 175 -17.26 2.63 40.45
N ALA A 176 -17.40 1.61 39.60
CA ALA A 176 -18.45 0.63 39.71
C ALA A 176 -18.45 -0.10 41.05
N ARG A 177 -17.26 -0.44 41.59
CA ARG A 177 -17.10 -1.08 42.91
C ARG A 177 -17.46 -0.18 44.09
N ALA A 178 -17.37 1.15 43.92
CA ALA A 178 -17.61 2.12 44.96
C ALA A 178 -19.08 2.61 45.03
N VAL A 179 -19.90 2.33 44.02
CA VAL A 179 -21.30 2.78 43.94
C VAL A 179 -22.24 1.79 44.63
N GLN A 180 -23.19 2.30 45.42
CA GLN A 180 -24.18 1.46 46.12
C GLN A 180 -25.41 1.09 45.28
N SER A 181 -25.73 1.91 44.25
CA SER A 181 -26.84 1.64 43.32
C SER A 181 -26.46 0.53 42.35
N GLU A 182 -27.21 -0.59 42.40
CA GLU A 182 -27.02 -1.73 41.50
C GLU A 182 -27.17 -1.32 40.03
N GLU A 183 -28.14 -0.45 39.70
CA GLU A 183 -28.34 0.04 38.35
C GLU A 183 -27.14 0.82 37.86
N THR A 184 -26.60 1.75 38.68
CA THR A 184 -25.42 2.55 38.33
C THR A 184 -24.17 1.67 38.21
N ARG A 185 -24.02 0.64 39.04
CA ARG A 185 -22.94 -0.32 38.97
C ARG A 185 -22.94 -1.07 37.64
N LEU A 186 -24.10 -1.58 37.24
CA LEU A 186 -24.26 -2.29 35.95
C LEU A 186 -23.98 -1.38 34.76
N GLN A 187 -24.38 -0.10 34.81
CA GLN A 187 -24.07 0.89 33.74
C GLN A 187 -22.56 1.18 33.63
N LEU A 188 -21.86 1.30 34.75
CA LEU A 188 -20.41 1.53 34.77
C LEU A 188 -19.64 0.30 34.31
N GLU A 189 -20.07 -0.91 34.67
CA GLU A 189 -19.46 -2.14 34.15
C GLU A 189 -19.70 -2.32 32.65
N ASP A 190 -20.85 -1.90 32.14
CA ASP A 190 -21.13 -1.88 30.69
C ASP A 190 -20.23 -0.89 29.94
N ALA A 191 -20.06 0.32 30.47
CA ALA A 191 -19.15 1.31 29.94
C ALA A 191 -17.69 0.83 29.98
N HIS A 192 -17.26 0.17 31.10
CA HIS A 192 -15.93 -0.44 31.21
C HIS A 192 -15.66 -1.44 30.07
N ARG A 193 -16.60 -2.40 29.86
CA ARG A 193 -16.48 -3.41 28.79
C ARG A 193 -16.36 -2.78 27.41
N ARG A 194 -17.11 -1.72 27.13
CA ARG A 194 -17.04 -0.98 25.85
C ARG A 194 -15.70 -0.29 25.64
N VAL A 195 -15.16 0.33 26.66
CA VAL A 195 -13.83 0.97 26.56
C VAL A 195 -12.74 -0.07 26.29
N LEU A 196 -12.82 -1.23 26.95
CA LEU A 196 -11.88 -2.33 26.70
C LEU A 196 -11.99 -2.87 25.27
N SER A 197 -13.20 -2.97 24.73
CA SER A 197 -13.39 -3.45 23.35
C SER A 197 -12.86 -2.46 22.32
N ILE A 198 -13.01 -1.15 22.55
CA ILE A 198 -12.39 -0.13 21.72
C ILE A 198 -10.86 -0.26 21.72
N ALA A 199 -10.28 -0.47 22.92
CA ALA A 199 -8.83 -0.68 23.06
C ALA A 199 -8.35 -1.95 22.32
N ALA A 200 -9.13 -3.04 22.38
CA ALA A 200 -8.83 -4.27 21.66
C ALA A 200 -8.87 -4.08 20.14
N VAL A 201 -9.91 -3.42 19.62
CA VAL A 201 -10.01 -3.06 18.19
C VAL A 201 -8.80 -2.25 17.74
N GLN A 202 -8.44 -1.21 18.48
CA GLN A 202 -7.27 -0.38 18.18
C GLN A 202 -5.98 -1.21 18.15
N LYS A 203 -5.78 -2.13 19.07
CA LYS A 203 -4.59 -2.98 19.13
C LYS A 203 -4.45 -3.91 17.91
N HIS A 204 -5.55 -4.49 17.44
CA HIS A 204 -5.53 -5.41 16.30
C HIS A 204 -5.26 -4.74 14.95
N LEU A 205 -5.61 -3.47 14.80
CA LEU A 205 -5.35 -2.69 13.59
C LEU A 205 -3.86 -2.34 13.39
N HIS A 206 -3.09 -2.39 14.46
CA HIS A 206 -1.65 -2.11 14.45
C HIS A 206 -0.80 -3.15 13.74
N VAL A 207 -1.18 -4.42 13.83
CA VAL A 207 -0.38 -5.52 13.29
C VAL A 207 -0.34 -5.50 11.75
N SER A 208 -1.20 -4.72 11.12
CA SER A 208 -1.36 -4.72 9.66
C SER A 208 -0.53 -3.67 8.90
N GLY A 209 0.31 -2.86 9.58
CA GLY A 209 1.30 -1.93 8.98
C GLY A 209 0.68 -0.73 8.24
N GLY A 210 1.13 0.47 8.58
CA GLY A 210 0.62 1.76 8.13
C GLY A 210 0.25 1.84 6.65
N GLY A 211 -1.00 2.23 6.40
CA GLY A 211 -1.50 2.56 5.07
C GLY A 211 -1.86 1.40 4.14
N LYS A 212 -1.61 0.15 4.52
CA LYS A 212 -2.04 -1.01 3.73
C LYS A 212 -3.49 -1.38 4.02
N PRO A 213 -4.26 -1.85 3.02
CA PRO A 213 -5.59 -2.39 3.26
C PRO A 213 -5.54 -3.56 4.25
N ILE A 214 -6.52 -3.59 5.17
CA ILE A 214 -6.64 -4.64 6.19
C ILE A 214 -7.44 -5.79 5.59
N GLU A 215 -6.90 -7.00 5.70
CA GLU A 215 -7.62 -8.21 5.33
C GLU A 215 -8.68 -8.51 6.39
N VAL A 216 -9.96 -8.54 5.96
CA VAL A 216 -11.12 -8.54 6.86
C VAL A 216 -11.28 -9.87 7.59
N SER A 217 -11.02 -10.99 6.93
CA SER A 217 -11.18 -12.33 7.51
C SER A 217 -10.21 -12.52 8.69
N ASP A 218 -8.93 -12.26 8.47
CA ASP A 218 -7.89 -12.34 9.51
C ASP A 218 -8.16 -11.40 10.67
N TYR A 219 -8.63 -10.20 10.36
CA TYR A 219 -8.97 -9.20 11.37
C TYR A 219 -10.13 -9.63 12.25
N LEU A 220 -11.24 -10.11 11.66
CA LEU A 220 -12.43 -10.55 12.39
C LEU A 220 -12.15 -11.79 13.23
N VAL A 221 -11.34 -12.74 12.72
CA VAL A 221 -10.93 -13.92 13.49
C VAL A 221 -10.18 -13.51 14.76
N LYS A 222 -9.13 -12.70 14.63
CA LYS A 222 -8.33 -12.23 15.78
C LYS A 222 -9.15 -11.41 16.78
N LEU A 223 -10.05 -10.56 16.27
CA LEU A 223 -10.96 -9.78 17.13
C LEU A 223 -11.89 -10.70 17.91
N CYS A 224 -12.55 -11.65 17.28
CA CYS A 224 -13.49 -12.57 17.92
C CYS A 224 -12.80 -13.53 18.89
N GLU A 225 -11.58 -13.99 18.61
CA GLU A 225 -10.75 -14.75 19.55
C GLU A 225 -10.49 -13.95 20.84
N THR A 226 -10.12 -12.67 20.70
CA THR A 226 -9.89 -11.78 21.86
C THR A 226 -11.18 -11.54 22.65
N LEU A 227 -12.30 -11.36 21.96
CA LEU A 227 -13.62 -11.22 22.61
C LEU A 227 -14.03 -12.51 23.33
N ALA A 228 -13.82 -13.66 22.73
CA ALA A 228 -14.11 -14.94 23.34
C ALA A 228 -13.30 -15.15 24.63
N GLN A 229 -11.99 -14.93 24.59
CA GLN A 229 -11.11 -15.04 25.74
C GLN A 229 -11.49 -14.09 26.90
N SER A 230 -11.86 -12.84 26.56
CA SER A 230 -12.12 -11.80 27.55
C SER A 230 -13.54 -11.85 28.14
N MET A 231 -14.54 -12.34 27.39
CA MET A 231 -15.95 -12.23 27.75
C MET A 231 -16.67 -13.56 28.00
N ILE A 232 -16.25 -14.62 27.32
CA ILE A 232 -16.85 -15.95 27.44
C ILE A 232 -16.11 -16.75 28.51
N GLY A 233 -14.78 -16.79 28.46
CA GLY A 233 -13.93 -17.56 29.34
C GLY A 233 -14.29 -19.07 29.33
N ASP A 234 -13.66 -19.85 30.19
CA ASP A 234 -13.87 -21.30 30.26
C ASP A 234 -15.19 -21.70 30.94
N SER A 235 -15.92 -20.74 31.51
CA SER A 235 -17.09 -21.01 32.39
C SER A 235 -18.43 -21.03 31.64
N ARG A 236 -18.53 -20.57 30.40
CA ARG A 236 -19.77 -20.54 29.63
C ARG A 236 -19.65 -21.37 28.35
N PRO A 237 -20.53 -22.37 28.11
CA PRO A 237 -20.48 -23.19 26.88
C PRO A 237 -21.11 -22.43 25.68
N ILE A 238 -20.57 -21.28 25.32
CA ILE A 238 -21.00 -20.48 24.18
C ILE A 238 -19.88 -20.51 23.16
N SER A 239 -20.16 -20.93 21.93
CA SER A 239 -19.23 -20.86 20.82
C SER A 239 -19.36 -19.51 20.10
N LEU A 240 -18.22 -18.88 19.73
CA LEU A 240 -18.14 -17.70 18.88
C LEU A 240 -17.33 -18.07 17.64
N THR A 241 -18.01 -18.13 16.49
CA THR A 241 -17.41 -18.54 15.21
C THR A 241 -17.43 -17.40 14.20
N VAL A 242 -16.45 -17.41 13.29
CA VAL A 242 -16.31 -16.40 12.22
C VAL A 242 -16.39 -17.09 10.86
N GLU A 243 -17.27 -16.61 10.01
CA GLU A 243 -17.41 -17.03 8.61
C GLU A 243 -17.20 -15.82 7.71
N ALA A 244 -15.99 -15.61 7.22
CA ALA A 244 -15.66 -14.42 6.45
C ALA A 244 -15.13 -14.76 5.06
N ASP A 245 -15.66 -14.07 4.06
CA ASP A 245 -15.07 -14.04 2.73
C ASP A 245 -13.78 -13.20 2.77
N ALA A 246 -12.82 -13.52 1.90
CA ALA A 246 -11.64 -12.69 1.69
C ALA A 246 -12.06 -11.30 1.18
N GLY A 247 -11.50 -10.26 1.79
CA GLY A 247 -11.81 -8.88 1.44
C GLY A 247 -10.84 -7.91 2.13
N ALA A 248 -10.72 -6.73 1.56
CA ALA A 248 -9.85 -5.70 2.09
C ALA A 248 -10.66 -4.43 2.40
N MET A 249 -10.32 -3.75 3.50
CA MET A 249 -10.91 -2.47 3.86
C MET A 249 -9.87 -1.49 4.41
N THR A 250 -10.23 -0.22 4.48
CA THR A 250 -9.36 0.80 5.08
C THR A 250 -9.25 0.58 6.59
N SER A 251 -8.18 1.10 7.21
CA SER A 251 -8.06 1.05 8.68
C SER A 251 -9.22 1.75 9.39
N HIS A 252 -9.75 2.83 8.80
CA HIS A 252 -10.90 3.56 9.34
C HIS A 252 -12.17 2.69 9.35
N ASP A 253 -12.45 2.01 8.24
CA ASP A 253 -13.63 1.14 8.14
C ASP A 253 -13.49 -0.08 9.03
N ALA A 254 -12.28 -0.64 9.16
CA ALA A 254 -12.00 -1.76 10.05
C ALA A 254 -12.24 -1.41 11.52
N VAL A 255 -11.91 -0.18 11.97
CA VAL A 255 -12.30 0.31 13.30
C VAL A 255 -13.81 0.26 13.47
N ASN A 256 -14.55 0.84 12.55
CA ASN A 256 -16.01 0.91 12.62
C ASN A 256 -16.66 -0.48 12.61
N VAL A 257 -16.19 -1.36 11.71
CA VAL A 257 -16.64 -2.77 11.64
C VAL A 257 -16.32 -3.51 12.94
N GLY A 258 -15.12 -3.37 13.47
CA GLY A 258 -14.71 -4.00 14.72
C GLY A 258 -15.54 -3.56 15.92
N LEU A 259 -15.86 -2.28 16.03
CA LEU A 259 -16.74 -1.74 17.07
C LEU A 259 -18.17 -2.26 16.93
N ILE A 260 -18.69 -2.34 15.69
CA ILE A 260 -20.01 -2.91 15.42
C ILE A 260 -20.06 -4.38 15.85
N VAL A 261 -19.09 -5.20 15.42
CA VAL A 261 -18.99 -6.62 15.81
C VAL A 261 -18.95 -6.77 17.31
N THR A 262 -18.11 -5.99 17.98
CA THR A 262 -17.97 -6.04 19.44
C THR A 262 -19.29 -5.72 20.14
N GLU A 263 -19.98 -4.65 19.75
CA GLU A 263 -21.27 -4.27 20.33
C GLU A 263 -22.35 -5.35 20.10
N LEU A 264 -22.39 -5.92 18.89
CA LEU A 264 -23.37 -6.96 18.57
C LEU A 264 -23.09 -8.28 19.30
N VAL A 265 -21.82 -8.71 19.41
CA VAL A 265 -21.42 -9.87 20.18
C VAL A 265 -21.73 -9.67 21.68
N MET A 266 -21.40 -8.49 22.23
CA MET A 266 -21.74 -8.17 23.61
C MET A 266 -23.26 -8.22 23.86
N ASN A 267 -24.06 -7.70 22.93
CA ASN A 267 -25.51 -7.75 23.04
C ASN A 267 -26.04 -9.19 23.03
N ALA A 268 -25.50 -10.06 22.17
CA ALA A 268 -25.83 -11.46 22.12
C ALA A 268 -25.49 -12.17 23.46
N LEU A 269 -24.26 -11.97 23.97
CA LEU A 269 -23.81 -12.55 25.24
C LEU A 269 -24.67 -12.10 26.44
N LYS A 270 -25.17 -10.87 26.42
CA LYS A 270 -25.96 -10.28 27.51
C LYS A 270 -27.44 -10.68 27.47
N HIS A 271 -27.99 -10.80 26.25
CA HIS A 271 -29.45 -10.88 26.09
C HIS A 271 -29.94 -12.20 25.48
N ALA A 272 -29.12 -12.88 24.67
CA ALA A 272 -29.58 -14.09 23.99
C ALA A 272 -29.60 -15.32 24.88
N PHE A 273 -28.73 -15.40 25.90
CA PHE A 273 -28.52 -16.58 26.75
C PHE A 273 -28.66 -16.27 28.23
N PRO A 274 -29.86 -15.96 28.74
CA PRO A 274 -30.09 -15.67 30.17
C PRO A 274 -29.90 -16.89 31.05
N ALA A 275 -30.05 -18.10 30.50
CA ALA A 275 -29.79 -19.37 31.16
C ALA A 275 -28.73 -20.17 30.39
N MET A 276 -28.02 -21.10 31.06
CA MET A 276 -27.07 -21.99 30.39
C MET A 276 -27.81 -22.84 29.33
N LYS A 277 -27.47 -22.60 28.05
CA LYS A 277 -27.98 -23.36 26.91
C LYS A 277 -26.87 -24.22 26.36
N ARG A 278 -27.06 -25.56 26.28
CA ARG A 278 -26.13 -26.43 25.54
C ARG A 278 -26.22 -26.09 24.05
N GLY A 279 -25.06 -25.92 23.40
CA GLY A 279 -25.00 -25.53 21.98
C GLY A 279 -25.37 -24.06 21.73
N ALA A 280 -25.16 -23.19 22.72
CA ALA A 280 -25.26 -21.75 22.52
C ALA A 280 -24.16 -21.29 21.51
N GLU A 281 -24.57 -20.58 20.49
CA GLU A 281 -23.70 -20.20 19.40
C GLU A 281 -23.94 -18.76 18.96
N ILE A 282 -22.84 -18.05 18.69
CA ILE A 282 -22.82 -16.73 18.06
C ILE A 282 -21.95 -16.86 16.80
N ILE A 283 -22.50 -16.44 15.67
CA ILE A 283 -21.78 -16.47 14.38
C ILE A 283 -21.61 -15.04 13.87
N VAL A 284 -20.38 -14.67 13.59
CA VAL A 284 -20.03 -13.43 12.89
C VAL A 284 -19.75 -13.77 11.44
N SER A 285 -20.59 -13.28 10.52
CA SER A 285 -20.43 -13.55 9.09
C SER A 285 -20.11 -12.28 8.33
N TYR A 286 -19.16 -12.37 7.39
CA TYR A 286 -18.80 -11.31 6.45
C TYR A 286 -18.81 -11.84 5.03
N ARG A 287 -19.62 -11.24 4.18
CA ARG A 287 -19.79 -11.66 2.78
C ARG A 287 -19.50 -10.49 1.84
N VAL A 288 -18.80 -10.76 0.75
CA VAL A 288 -18.48 -9.80 -0.31
C VAL A 288 -19.37 -10.06 -1.51
N GLY A 289 -20.04 -9.01 -2.01
CA GLY A 289 -20.91 -9.11 -3.18
C GLY A 289 -20.95 -7.80 -3.97
N GLY A 290 -20.77 -7.89 -5.30
CA GLY A 290 -20.65 -6.68 -6.14
C GLY A 290 -19.45 -5.83 -5.73
N ARG A 291 -19.70 -4.55 -5.46
CA ARG A 291 -18.71 -3.59 -4.93
C ARG A 291 -18.85 -3.35 -3.43
N GLY A 292 -19.75 -4.10 -2.77
CA GLY A 292 -20.06 -3.92 -1.37
C GLY A 292 -19.84 -5.18 -0.55
N TRP A 293 -20.26 -5.09 0.71
CA TRP A 293 -20.13 -6.16 1.69
C TRP A 293 -21.36 -6.20 2.60
N LYS A 294 -21.55 -7.35 3.24
CA LYS A 294 -22.56 -7.56 4.27
C LYS A 294 -21.91 -8.23 5.47
N LEU A 295 -21.98 -7.56 6.62
CA LEU A 295 -21.62 -8.09 7.93
C LEU A 295 -22.88 -8.54 8.63
N ALA A 296 -22.88 -9.69 9.28
CA ALA A 296 -23.98 -10.06 10.17
C ALA A 296 -23.46 -10.76 11.42
N VAL A 297 -24.13 -10.52 12.54
CA VAL A 297 -23.93 -11.24 13.79
C VAL A 297 -25.25 -11.92 14.12
N SER A 298 -25.23 -13.24 14.24
CA SER A 298 -26.38 -14.07 14.58
C SER A 298 -26.15 -14.84 15.86
N ASP A 299 -27.19 -14.98 16.66
CA ASP A 299 -27.22 -15.85 17.83
C ASP A 299 -28.38 -16.85 17.71
N ASN A 300 -28.23 -18.02 18.31
CA ASN A 300 -29.28 -19.01 18.42
C ASN A 300 -30.03 -18.95 19.80
N GLY A 301 -30.08 -17.78 20.42
CA GLY A 301 -30.66 -17.55 21.73
C GLY A 301 -32.18 -17.49 21.73
N LEU A 302 -32.74 -16.80 22.76
CA LEU A 302 -34.20 -16.69 22.93
C LEU A 302 -34.88 -15.80 21.90
N GLY A 303 -34.10 -14.90 21.20
CA GLY A 303 -34.66 -13.88 20.37
C GLY A 303 -35.51 -12.86 21.14
N ARG A 304 -36.11 -11.93 20.38
CA ARG A 304 -37.08 -10.96 20.89
C ARG A 304 -38.36 -11.06 20.06
N PRO A 305 -39.46 -11.59 20.60
CA PRO A 305 -40.68 -11.81 19.84
C PRO A 305 -41.40 -10.53 19.35
N ASP A 306 -41.08 -9.33 19.88
CA ASP A 306 -41.88 -8.12 19.69
C ASP A 306 -41.11 -6.87 19.26
N VAL A 307 -40.15 -6.95 18.32
CA VAL A 307 -39.50 -5.76 17.79
C VAL A 307 -39.78 -5.54 16.28
N VAL A 308 -41.06 -5.62 15.93
CA VAL A 308 -41.55 -4.98 14.71
C VAL A 308 -42.19 -3.66 15.13
N GLY A 309 -41.43 -2.56 15.02
CA GLY A 309 -42.02 -1.21 14.97
C GLY A 309 -42.35 -0.51 16.26
N SER A 310 -41.66 -0.66 17.38
CA SER A 310 -41.96 0.14 18.58
C SER A 310 -40.75 0.79 19.21
N ASN A 311 -40.96 1.99 19.77
CA ASN A 311 -40.08 2.85 20.57
C ASN A 311 -39.47 2.15 21.82
N ALA A 312 -38.87 0.98 21.66
CA ALA A 312 -38.04 0.40 22.70
C ALA A 312 -36.88 1.39 22.94
N LYS A 313 -36.72 1.84 24.19
CA LYS A 313 -35.63 2.73 24.61
C LYS A 313 -34.32 2.18 24.03
N SER A 314 -33.85 2.83 22.95
CA SER A 314 -32.62 2.45 22.25
C SER A 314 -31.49 2.58 23.26
N GLY A 315 -30.90 1.47 23.67
CA GLY A 315 -29.73 1.49 24.54
C GLY A 315 -28.53 2.16 23.87
N LEU A 316 -27.57 2.59 24.65
CA LEU A 316 -26.38 3.30 24.18
C LEU A 316 -25.66 2.53 23.04
N GLY A 317 -25.60 1.20 23.10
CA GLY A 317 -24.98 0.34 22.09
C GLY A 317 -25.71 0.35 20.74
N THR A 318 -27.03 0.33 20.75
CA THR A 318 -27.83 0.39 19.52
C THR A 318 -27.63 1.73 18.80
N ASN A 319 -27.52 2.83 19.55
CA ASN A 319 -27.24 4.15 19.00
C ASN A 319 -25.83 4.23 18.41
N LEU A 320 -24.86 3.61 19.08
CA LEU A 320 -23.47 3.51 18.58
C LEU A 320 -23.42 2.73 17.25
N VAL A 321 -24.05 1.55 17.20
CA VAL A 321 -24.11 0.75 15.95
C VAL A 321 -24.71 1.57 14.81
N LYS A 322 -25.85 2.26 15.07
CA LYS A 322 -26.49 3.12 14.06
C LYS A 322 -25.57 4.26 13.59
N ALA A 323 -24.81 4.89 14.49
CA ALA A 323 -23.88 5.96 14.15
C ALA A 323 -22.72 5.45 13.30
N LEU A 324 -22.11 4.33 13.68
CA LEU A 324 -21.00 3.70 12.95
C LEU A 324 -21.45 3.18 11.58
N THR A 325 -22.65 2.62 11.48
CA THR A 325 -23.23 2.14 10.22
C THR A 325 -23.38 3.29 9.20
N ARG A 326 -23.77 4.49 9.66
CA ARG A 326 -23.85 5.67 8.79
C ARG A 326 -22.48 6.11 8.28
N GLN A 327 -21.42 5.99 9.08
CA GLN A 327 -20.04 6.29 8.65
C GLN A 327 -19.52 5.33 7.60
N LEU A 328 -20.11 4.13 7.52
CA LEU A 328 -19.75 3.09 6.56
C LEU A 328 -20.66 3.09 5.31
N ASP A 329 -21.51 4.11 5.11
CA ASP A 329 -22.51 4.15 4.04
C ASP A 329 -23.34 2.85 3.95
N ALA A 330 -23.70 2.31 5.12
CA ALA A 330 -24.38 1.02 5.25
C ALA A 330 -25.74 1.17 5.96
N VAL A 331 -26.57 0.15 5.84
CA VAL A 331 -27.89 0.07 6.48
C VAL A 331 -27.88 -1.10 7.46
N VAL A 332 -28.45 -0.87 8.67
CA VAL A 332 -28.64 -1.93 9.66
C VAL A 332 -30.04 -2.50 9.57
N ASP A 333 -30.14 -3.82 9.55
CA ASP A 333 -31.39 -4.57 9.61
C ASP A 333 -31.34 -5.60 10.75
N ILE A 334 -32.45 -5.78 11.44
CA ILE A 334 -32.57 -6.67 12.60
C ILE A 334 -33.74 -7.63 12.38
N VAL A 335 -33.45 -8.91 12.37
CA VAL A 335 -34.43 -9.98 12.30
C VAL A 335 -34.33 -10.79 13.59
N SER A 336 -35.41 -10.84 14.35
CA SER A 336 -35.47 -11.59 15.63
C SER A 336 -36.70 -12.46 15.66
N GLY A 337 -36.55 -13.67 16.21
CA GLY A 337 -37.62 -14.67 16.30
C GLY A 337 -37.34 -15.67 17.41
N MET A 338 -38.16 -16.74 17.51
CA MET A 338 -38.04 -17.76 18.56
C MET A 338 -36.75 -18.58 18.53
N HIS A 339 -35.95 -18.45 17.46
CA HIS A 339 -34.73 -19.21 17.26
C HIS A 339 -33.47 -18.34 17.33
N GLY A 340 -33.56 -17.10 17.81
CA GLY A 340 -32.45 -16.19 17.98
C GLY A 340 -32.63 -14.85 17.24
N THR A 341 -31.54 -14.09 17.19
CA THR A 341 -31.50 -12.77 16.56
C THR A 341 -30.38 -12.73 15.49
N VAL A 342 -30.67 -12.08 14.36
CA VAL A 342 -29.70 -11.75 13.34
C VAL A 342 -29.70 -10.23 13.15
N VAL A 343 -28.55 -9.61 13.38
CA VAL A 343 -28.33 -8.20 13.05
C VAL A 343 -27.39 -8.12 11.87
N SER A 344 -27.83 -7.52 10.79
CA SER A 344 -27.00 -7.37 9.59
C SER A 344 -26.77 -5.90 9.26
N VAL A 345 -25.54 -5.61 8.83
CA VAL A 345 -25.09 -4.31 8.33
C VAL A 345 -24.69 -4.51 6.87
N THR A 346 -25.41 -3.87 5.98
CA THR A 346 -25.25 -4.06 4.53
C THR A 346 -24.79 -2.75 3.91
N HIS A 347 -23.62 -2.78 3.25
CA HIS A 347 -23.12 -1.64 2.49
C HIS A 347 -24.01 -1.37 1.28
N ALA A 348 -24.24 -0.10 0.94
CA ALA A 348 -25.20 0.33 -0.08
C ALA A 348 -24.98 -0.30 -1.47
N THR A 349 -23.77 -0.73 -1.79
CA THR A 349 -23.42 -1.35 -3.09
C THR A 349 -23.31 -2.88 -3.02
N PHE A 350 -23.82 -3.51 -1.96
CA PHE A 350 -23.78 -4.96 -1.82
C PHE A 350 -24.79 -5.63 -2.75
N GLU A 351 -24.32 -6.57 -3.55
CA GLU A 351 -25.13 -7.45 -4.39
C GLU A 351 -24.88 -8.90 -3.97
N ALA A 352 -25.92 -9.57 -3.48
CA ALA A 352 -25.81 -10.97 -3.09
C ALA A 352 -25.48 -11.85 -4.30
N LYS A 353 -24.40 -12.65 -4.22
CA LYS A 353 -24.14 -13.70 -5.21
C LYS A 353 -25.30 -14.70 -5.16
N ALA A 354 -25.99 -14.92 -6.26
CA ALA A 354 -27.00 -15.97 -6.37
C ALA A 354 -26.30 -17.32 -6.14
N HIS A 355 -26.59 -17.96 -5.01
CA HIS A 355 -26.18 -19.33 -4.76
C HIS A 355 -27.01 -20.21 -5.71
N ALA A 356 -26.36 -20.81 -6.69
CA ALA A 356 -26.92 -21.90 -7.47
C ALA A 356 -27.16 -23.09 -6.53
N THR A 357 -28.32 -23.10 -5.90
CA THR A 357 -28.81 -24.28 -5.16
C THR A 357 -29.27 -25.29 -6.18
N ASN A 358 -28.34 -26.06 -6.71
CA ASN A 358 -28.66 -27.26 -7.49
C ASN A 358 -29.07 -28.39 -6.53
N ARG A 359 -30.30 -28.33 -6.02
CA ARG A 359 -30.95 -29.52 -5.45
C ARG A 359 -31.54 -30.32 -6.61
N LEU A 360 -30.77 -31.28 -7.07
CA LEU A 360 -31.29 -32.42 -7.79
C LEU A 360 -32.37 -33.08 -6.94
N LEU A 361 -33.62 -32.99 -7.33
CA LEU A 361 -34.70 -33.83 -6.84
C LEU A 361 -34.46 -35.25 -7.40
N PRO A 362 -34.46 -36.30 -6.58
CA PRO A 362 -34.52 -37.65 -7.09
C PRO A 362 -35.93 -37.92 -7.64
N GLY A 363 -35.96 -38.44 -8.88
CA GLY A 363 -37.16 -39.01 -9.50
C GLY A 363 -37.57 -40.34 -8.88
#